data_52033ff43fb89a13765e217a470cf3c9
#
_entry.id   52033ff43fb89a13765e217a470cf3c9
#
_cell.length_a   1.000
_cell.length_b   1.000
_cell.length_c   1.000
_cell.angle_alpha   90.00
_cell.angle_beta   90.00
_cell.angle_gamma   90.00
#
_symmetry.space_group_name_H-M   'P 1'
#
loop_
_entity.id
_entity.type
_entity.pdbx_description
1 polymer ?
#
loop_
_entity_poly.entity_id
_entity_poly.type
_entity_poly.pdbx_seq_one_letter_code
_entity_poly.pdbx_strand_id
1 'polypeptide(L)'
;MCIRDRLKNKKVLLFFFGIFCYVGTEQGVANWMSEFLSTYHGLDPQTVGASSVSTFWGLMTAGTVLGLFLLKIMDSRKVLILFTSIVLICLAAALFGSANVARVAFPAIGFFIAVMWPIIFSLALNSMEEHHGSFSGILVTGIAGGAIIPLIVGSLGDVFGLRVGMIFLFLTYGYILSIGFWANPIFTNKTIEFGSKDN
;
A
#
# COMPACT_ATOMS: atom_id res chain seq x y z
N MET A 1 -20.38 -19.71 -14.35
CA MET A 1 -20.44 -19.49 -12.87
C MET A 1 -20.52 -17.99 -12.60
N CYS A 2 -21.52 -17.52 -11.84
CA CYS A 2 -21.87 -16.09 -11.75
C CYS A 2 -20.90 -15.34 -10.81
N ILE A 3 -20.61 -14.04 -11.09
CA ILE A 3 -19.81 -13.15 -10.24
C ILE A 3 -20.31 -13.17 -8.77
N ARG A 4 -21.63 -13.29 -8.59
CA ARG A 4 -22.31 -13.38 -7.28
C ARG A 4 -21.86 -14.58 -6.44
N ASP A 5 -21.51 -15.72 -7.06
CA ASP A 5 -21.05 -16.90 -6.33
C ASP A 5 -19.60 -16.75 -5.87
N ARG A 6 -18.81 -15.93 -6.59
CA ARG A 6 -17.43 -15.62 -6.24
C ARG A 6 -17.33 -14.67 -5.03
N LEU A 7 -18.24 -13.73 -4.91
CA LEU A 7 -18.32 -12.83 -3.75
C LEU A 7 -18.64 -13.58 -2.44
N LYS A 8 -19.10 -14.82 -2.49
CA LYS A 8 -19.26 -15.68 -1.30
C LYS A 8 -17.94 -16.32 -0.83
N ASN A 9 -16.91 -16.33 -1.67
CA ASN A 9 -15.61 -16.88 -1.28
C ASN A 9 -14.85 -15.87 -0.39
N LYS A 10 -14.60 -16.26 0.86
CA LYS A 10 -13.90 -15.43 1.85
C LYS A 10 -12.53 -14.95 1.35
N LYS A 11 -11.77 -15.78 0.61
CA LYS A 11 -10.46 -15.39 0.07
C LYS A 11 -10.60 -14.25 -0.95
N VAL A 12 -11.63 -14.28 -1.80
CA VAL A 12 -11.91 -13.22 -2.78
C VAL A 12 -12.16 -11.89 -2.09
N LEU A 13 -13.00 -11.88 -1.07
CA LEU A 13 -13.30 -10.68 -0.28
C LEU A 13 -12.08 -10.16 0.46
N LEU A 14 -11.28 -11.04 1.07
CA LEU A 14 -10.08 -10.64 1.78
C LEU A 14 -9.07 -9.98 0.86
N PHE A 15 -8.81 -10.52 -0.33
CA PHE A 15 -7.91 -9.88 -1.30
C PHE A 15 -8.51 -8.63 -1.94
N PHE A 16 -9.82 -8.57 -2.16
CA PHE A 16 -10.51 -7.36 -2.58
C PHE A 16 -10.28 -6.22 -1.59
N PHE A 17 -10.49 -6.48 -0.29
CA PHE A 17 -10.19 -5.49 0.76
C PHE A 17 -8.69 -5.16 0.83
N GLY A 18 -7.81 -6.09 0.46
CA GLY A 18 -6.37 -5.82 0.34
C GLY A 18 -6.06 -4.75 -0.70
N ILE A 19 -6.62 -4.88 -1.90
CA ILE A 19 -6.49 -3.88 -2.97
C ILE A 19 -7.18 -2.57 -2.57
N PHE A 20 -8.38 -2.65 -1.99
CA PHE A 20 -9.13 -1.49 -1.51
C PHE A 20 -8.32 -0.68 -0.47
N CYS A 21 -7.76 -1.34 0.53
CA CYS A 21 -6.91 -0.69 1.53
C CYS A 21 -5.64 -0.13 0.91
N TYR A 22 -4.98 -0.85 -0.01
CA TYR A 22 -3.77 -0.39 -0.66
C TYR A 22 -4.00 0.90 -1.44
N VAL A 23 -4.93 0.90 -2.42
CA VAL A 23 -5.19 2.08 -3.25
C VAL A 23 -5.72 3.23 -2.40
N GLY A 24 -6.57 2.92 -1.43
CA GLY A 24 -7.09 3.91 -0.49
C GLY A 24 -6.01 4.57 0.34
N THR A 25 -5.03 3.80 0.82
CA THR A 25 -3.94 4.33 1.65
C THR A 25 -2.93 5.14 0.82
N GLU A 26 -2.61 4.67 -0.39
CA GLU A 26 -1.78 5.39 -1.36
C GLU A 26 -2.36 6.78 -1.63
N GLN A 27 -3.64 6.84 -2.02
CA GLN A 27 -4.33 8.11 -2.28
C GLN A 27 -4.55 8.93 -0.99
N GLY A 28 -4.79 8.27 0.15
CA GLY A 28 -4.91 8.92 1.45
C GLY A 28 -3.65 9.68 1.84
N VAL A 29 -2.48 9.06 1.68
CA VAL A 29 -1.19 9.74 1.94
C VAL A 29 -0.95 10.85 0.91
N ALA A 30 -1.08 10.55 -0.39
CA ALA A 30 -0.77 11.50 -1.45
C ALA A 30 -1.64 12.77 -1.38
N ASN A 31 -2.93 12.65 -1.09
CA ASN A 31 -3.86 13.77 -1.05
C ASN A 31 -3.71 14.62 0.21
N TRP A 32 -3.40 14.02 1.35
CA TRP A 32 -3.44 14.73 2.64
C TRP A 32 -2.07 15.15 3.16
N MET A 33 -0.93 14.66 2.59
CA MET A 33 0.39 15.02 3.10
C MET A 33 0.70 16.51 2.98
N SER A 34 0.31 17.17 1.89
CA SER A 34 0.56 18.60 1.68
C SER A 34 -0.18 19.44 2.71
N GLU A 35 -1.46 19.15 2.93
CA GLU A 35 -2.29 19.82 3.92
C GLU A 35 -1.78 19.54 5.33
N PHE A 36 -1.34 18.32 5.63
CA PHE A 36 -0.75 17.98 6.92
C PHE A 36 0.52 18.79 7.20
N LEU A 37 1.42 18.89 6.20
CA LEU A 37 2.65 19.67 6.32
C LEU A 37 2.37 21.18 6.54
N SER A 38 1.34 21.71 5.90
CA SER A 38 0.90 23.08 6.09
C SER A 38 0.31 23.30 7.49
N THR A 39 -0.67 22.48 7.86
CA THR A 39 -1.44 22.66 9.10
C THR A 39 -0.60 22.47 10.35
N TYR A 40 0.29 21.46 10.39
CA TYR A 40 1.03 21.11 11.60
C TYR A 40 2.45 21.64 11.66
N HIS A 41 3.02 22.04 10.53
CA HIS A 41 4.41 22.49 10.44
C HIS A 41 4.56 23.87 9.81
N GLY A 42 3.47 24.52 9.38
CA GLY A 42 3.49 25.85 8.77
C GLY A 42 4.24 25.91 7.44
N LEU A 43 4.38 24.78 6.74
CA LEU A 43 5.09 24.70 5.46
C LEU A 43 4.15 25.12 4.32
N ASP A 44 4.68 25.88 3.37
CA ASP A 44 3.89 26.36 2.24
C ASP A 44 3.43 25.20 1.34
N PRO A 45 2.10 25.02 1.15
CA PRO A 45 1.56 23.92 0.35
C PRO A 45 1.90 24.04 -1.14
N GLN A 46 2.10 25.26 -1.65
CA GLN A 46 2.38 25.49 -3.08
C GLN A 46 3.82 25.12 -3.47
N THR A 47 4.76 25.20 -2.52
CA THR A 47 6.17 24.89 -2.77
C THR A 47 6.57 23.57 -2.11
N VAL A 48 6.60 23.53 -0.78
CA VAL A 48 7.06 22.35 -0.04
C VAL A 48 6.04 21.21 -0.12
N GLY A 49 4.76 21.51 0.01
CA GLY A 49 3.70 20.51 -0.13
C GLY A 49 3.69 19.87 -1.51
N ALA A 50 3.68 20.70 -2.57
CA ALA A 50 3.71 20.22 -3.96
C ALA A 50 4.98 19.42 -4.28
N SER A 51 6.14 19.85 -3.79
CA SER A 51 7.39 19.10 -3.98
C SER A 51 7.40 17.75 -3.25
N SER A 52 6.77 17.68 -2.06
CA SER A 52 6.64 16.44 -1.31
C SER A 52 5.76 15.42 -2.06
N VAL A 53 4.64 15.87 -2.63
CA VAL A 53 3.77 15.02 -3.47
C VAL A 53 4.50 14.55 -4.72
N SER A 54 5.20 15.46 -5.42
CA SER A 54 5.99 15.11 -6.61
C SER A 54 7.09 14.09 -6.29
N THR A 55 7.77 14.27 -5.15
CA THR A 55 8.80 13.34 -4.68
C THR A 55 8.23 11.98 -4.30
N PHE A 56 7.04 11.94 -3.69
CA PHE A 56 6.33 10.70 -3.38
C PHE A 56 6.09 9.86 -4.65
N TRP A 57 5.54 10.46 -5.71
CA TRP A 57 5.31 9.76 -6.98
C TRP A 57 6.60 9.40 -7.70
N GLY A 58 7.61 10.27 -7.65
CA GLY A 58 8.95 9.98 -8.18
C GLY A 58 9.62 8.80 -7.49
N LEU A 59 9.59 8.77 -6.16
CA LEU A 59 10.12 7.67 -5.35
C LEU A 59 9.32 6.38 -5.56
N MET A 60 8.02 6.47 -5.76
CA MET A 60 7.17 5.32 -6.09
C MET A 60 7.58 4.70 -7.44
N THR A 61 7.89 5.51 -8.43
CA THR A 61 8.43 5.04 -9.72
C THR A 61 9.78 4.33 -9.52
N ALA A 62 10.71 4.93 -8.77
CA ALA A 62 12.00 4.31 -8.46
C ALA A 62 11.83 3.01 -7.65
N GLY A 63 10.91 3.01 -6.68
CA GLY A 63 10.57 1.85 -5.86
C GLY A 63 10.00 0.69 -6.67
N THR A 64 9.24 0.97 -7.73
CA THR A 64 8.73 -0.07 -8.64
C THR A 64 9.88 -0.79 -9.35
N VAL A 65 10.86 -0.05 -9.86
CA VAL A 65 12.03 -0.63 -10.56
C VAL A 65 12.84 -1.50 -9.60
N LEU A 66 13.18 -0.97 -8.41
CA LEU A 66 13.93 -1.74 -7.41
C LEU A 66 13.15 -2.96 -6.92
N GLY A 67 11.85 -2.80 -6.72
CA GLY A 67 10.98 -3.87 -6.25
C GLY A 67 10.89 -5.05 -7.22
N LEU A 68 10.92 -4.81 -8.53
CA LEU A 68 10.99 -5.87 -9.53
C LEU A 68 12.26 -6.72 -9.38
N PHE A 69 13.40 -6.11 -9.07
CA PHE A 69 14.64 -6.85 -8.77
C PHE A 69 14.53 -7.62 -7.46
N LEU A 70 13.97 -7.00 -6.43
CA LEU A 70 13.83 -7.61 -5.12
C LEU A 70 12.92 -8.85 -5.14
N LEU A 71 11.85 -8.81 -5.93
CA LEU A 71 10.93 -9.94 -6.11
C LEU A 71 11.55 -11.13 -6.85
N LYS A 72 12.67 -10.96 -7.55
CA LYS A 72 13.44 -12.07 -8.12
C LYS A 72 14.30 -12.80 -7.07
N ILE A 73 14.62 -12.13 -5.97
CA ILE A 73 15.55 -12.64 -4.95
C ILE A 73 14.79 -13.08 -3.69
N MET A 74 13.68 -12.41 -3.37
CA MET A 74 12.91 -12.62 -2.14
C MET A 74 11.48 -13.08 -2.44
N ASP A 75 10.93 -13.86 -1.53
CA ASP A 75 9.51 -14.23 -1.55
C ASP A 75 8.62 -12.99 -1.40
N SER A 76 7.57 -12.91 -2.23
CA SER A 76 6.64 -11.76 -2.30
C SER A 76 5.99 -11.46 -0.94
N ARG A 77 5.69 -12.46 -0.13
CA ARG A 77 5.10 -12.27 1.21
C ARG A 77 6.09 -11.60 2.16
N LYS A 78 7.37 -11.99 2.11
CA LYS A 78 8.43 -11.38 2.93
C LYS A 78 8.67 -9.93 2.53
N VAL A 79 8.65 -9.63 1.22
CA VAL A 79 8.76 -8.26 0.71
C VAL A 79 7.57 -7.43 1.18
N LEU A 80 6.34 -7.96 1.09
CA LEU A 80 5.14 -7.27 1.56
C LEU A 80 5.22 -6.94 3.06
N ILE A 81 5.59 -7.91 3.90
CA ILE A 81 5.71 -7.71 5.35
C ILE A 81 6.78 -6.65 5.65
N LEU A 82 7.98 -6.78 5.06
CA LEU A 82 9.09 -5.86 5.29
C LEU A 82 8.70 -4.43 4.90
N PHE A 83 8.21 -4.23 3.68
CA PHE A 83 7.90 -2.93 3.15
C PHE A 83 6.74 -2.28 3.91
N THR A 84 5.68 -3.03 4.22
CA THR A 84 4.56 -2.50 5.01
C THR A 84 5.00 -2.12 6.42
N SER A 85 5.89 -2.89 7.04
CA SER A 85 6.44 -2.54 8.35
C SER A 85 7.24 -1.23 8.31
N ILE A 86 8.06 -1.04 7.27
CA ILE A 86 8.81 0.22 7.07
C ILE A 86 7.83 1.39 6.83
N VAL A 87 6.78 1.18 6.04
CA VAL A 87 5.75 2.21 5.80
C VAL A 87 5.06 2.62 7.09
N LEU A 88 4.70 1.68 7.95
CA LEU A 88 4.11 1.99 9.25
C LEU A 88 5.04 2.86 10.12
N ILE A 89 6.34 2.57 10.11
CA ILE A 89 7.36 3.38 10.80
C ILE A 89 7.47 4.77 10.16
N CYS A 90 7.52 4.85 8.82
CA CYS A 90 7.56 6.12 8.11
C CYS A 90 6.30 6.96 8.38
N LEU A 91 5.12 6.34 8.40
CA LEU A 91 3.86 7.03 8.71
C LEU A 91 3.87 7.56 10.15
N ALA A 92 4.33 6.77 11.11
CA ALA A 92 4.48 7.22 12.49
C ALA A 92 5.46 8.39 12.59
N ALA A 93 6.62 8.31 11.94
CA ALA A 93 7.61 9.39 11.89
C ALA A 93 7.05 10.64 11.22
N ALA A 94 6.26 10.51 10.15
CA ALA A 94 5.63 11.63 9.47
C ALA A 94 4.57 12.34 10.32
N LEU A 95 3.75 11.58 11.06
CA LEU A 95 2.65 12.16 11.86
C LEU A 95 3.09 12.73 13.20
N PHE A 96 4.15 12.20 13.81
CA PHE A 96 4.59 12.55 15.15
C PHE A 96 5.98 13.18 15.21
N GLY A 97 6.71 13.20 14.09
CA GLY A 97 8.05 13.77 14.00
C GLY A 97 8.06 15.29 13.80
N SER A 98 9.27 15.84 13.70
CA SER A 98 9.49 17.25 13.36
C SER A 98 9.21 17.53 11.88
N ALA A 99 9.10 18.82 11.51
CA ALA A 99 8.90 19.25 10.13
C ALA A 99 9.88 18.62 9.14
N ASN A 100 11.16 18.54 9.49
CA ASN A 100 12.19 17.95 8.65
C ASN A 100 12.00 16.44 8.48
N VAL A 101 11.59 15.75 9.55
CA VAL A 101 11.28 14.32 9.51
C VAL A 101 10.05 14.07 8.63
N ALA A 102 8.97 14.82 8.81
CA ALA A 102 7.74 14.68 8.05
C ALA A 102 7.96 14.89 6.53
N ARG A 103 8.76 15.92 6.15
CA ARG A 103 9.13 16.21 4.75
C ARG A 103 9.85 15.06 4.04
N VAL A 104 10.56 14.22 4.78
CA VAL A 104 11.28 13.07 4.23
C VAL A 104 10.44 11.80 4.34
N ALA A 105 9.78 11.62 5.48
CA ALA A 105 9.03 10.39 5.78
C ALA A 105 7.79 10.21 4.88
N PHE A 106 7.04 11.26 4.59
CA PHE A 106 5.88 11.17 3.68
C PHE A 106 6.28 10.73 2.27
N PRO A 107 7.24 11.39 1.58
CA PRO A 107 7.69 10.91 0.27
C PRO A 107 8.30 9.51 0.29
N ALA A 108 9.03 9.13 1.36
CA ALA A 108 9.62 7.81 1.50
C ALA A 108 8.57 6.69 1.52
N ILE A 109 7.36 6.95 2.03
CA ILE A 109 6.25 6.00 1.94
C ILE A 109 6.01 5.58 0.49
N GLY A 110 6.04 6.51 -0.47
CA GLY A 110 5.85 6.22 -1.89
C GLY A 110 6.79 5.13 -2.42
N PHE A 111 8.06 5.20 -2.03
CA PHE A 111 9.05 4.20 -2.43
C PHE A 111 8.69 2.78 -1.98
N PHE A 112 8.28 2.62 -0.73
CA PHE A 112 8.00 1.29 -0.16
C PHE A 112 6.63 0.73 -0.55
N ILE A 113 5.65 1.58 -0.87
CA ILE A 113 4.33 1.07 -1.31
C ILE A 113 4.33 0.62 -2.77
N ALA A 114 5.31 1.02 -3.57
CA ALA A 114 5.34 0.86 -5.03
C ALA A 114 5.05 -0.57 -5.53
N VAL A 115 5.51 -1.58 -4.81
CA VAL A 115 5.36 -3.01 -5.20
C VAL A 115 4.22 -3.72 -4.50
N MET A 116 3.51 -3.07 -3.58
CA MET A 116 2.47 -3.74 -2.79
C MET A 116 1.28 -4.17 -3.65
N TRP A 117 0.84 -3.31 -4.58
CA TRP A 117 -0.27 -3.63 -5.47
C TRP A 117 -0.01 -4.90 -6.31
N PRO A 118 1.09 -4.99 -7.08
CA PRO A 118 1.39 -6.19 -7.85
C PRO A 118 1.61 -7.42 -6.96
N ILE A 119 2.16 -7.27 -5.76
CA ILE A 119 2.30 -8.38 -4.82
C ILE A 119 0.94 -8.88 -4.35
N ILE A 120 0.06 -8.02 -3.86
CA ILE A 120 -1.28 -8.40 -3.38
C ILE A 120 -2.08 -9.05 -4.52
N PHE A 121 -2.01 -8.47 -5.71
CA PHE A 121 -2.70 -8.98 -6.89
C PHE A 121 -2.17 -10.36 -7.30
N SER A 122 -0.85 -10.53 -7.32
CA SER A 122 -0.22 -11.82 -7.62
C SER A 122 -0.54 -12.87 -6.57
N LEU A 123 -0.46 -12.54 -5.28
CA LEU A 123 -0.83 -13.45 -4.19
C LEU A 123 -2.30 -13.88 -4.29
N ALA A 124 -3.19 -12.95 -4.65
CA ALA A 124 -4.59 -13.23 -4.86
C ALA A 124 -4.80 -14.25 -5.99
N LEU A 125 -4.24 -13.98 -7.18
CA LEU A 125 -4.37 -14.88 -8.34
C LEU A 125 -3.75 -16.25 -8.06
N ASN A 126 -2.58 -16.30 -7.43
CA ASN A 126 -1.89 -17.54 -7.10
C ASN A 126 -2.56 -18.33 -5.94
N SER A 127 -3.56 -17.75 -5.29
CA SER A 127 -4.36 -18.43 -4.25
C SER A 127 -5.64 -19.07 -4.78
N MET A 128 -5.87 -19.03 -6.11
CA MET A 128 -7.05 -19.58 -6.78
C MET A 128 -6.62 -20.53 -7.91
N GLU A 129 -7.27 -21.69 -7.99
CA GLU A 129 -6.96 -22.70 -9.02
C GLU A 129 -7.56 -22.38 -10.39
N GLU A 130 -8.73 -21.71 -10.42
CA GLU A 130 -9.49 -21.46 -11.65
C GLU A 130 -10.14 -20.08 -11.69
N HIS A 131 -10.57 -19.66 -12.90
CA HIS A 131 -11.38 -18.46 -13.16
C HIS A 131 -10.69 -17.14 -12.85
N HIS A 132 -9.39 -17.03 -13.14
CA HIS A 132 -8.58 -15.84 -12.92
C HIS A 132 -9.17 -14.55 -13.51
N GLY A 133 -9.85 -14.62 -14.67
CA GLY A 133 -10.45 -13.44 -15.32
C GLY A 133 -11.54 -12.77 -14.49
N SER A 134 -12.54 -13.54 -14.01
CA SER A 134 -13.60 -12.97 -13.15
C SER A 134 -13.09 -12.50 -11.82
N PHE A 135 -12.08 -13.18 -11.27
CA PHE A 135 -11.46 -12.79 -10.01
C PHE A 135 -10.65 -11.49 -10.15
N SER A 136 -9.84 -11.36 -11.21
CA SER A 136 -9.13 -10.12 -11.52
C SER A 136 -10.08 -8.93 -11.66
N GLY A 137 -11.23 -9.12 -12.33
CA GLY A 137 -12.26 -8.09 -12.46
C GLY A 137 -12.77 -7.60 -11.09
N ILE A 138 -13.04 -8.52 -10.15
CA ILE A 138 -13.45 -8.16 -8.79
C ILE A 138 -12.34 -7.41 -8.06
N LEU A 139 -11.10 -7.89 -8.14
CA LEU A 139 -9.96 -7.23 -7.47
C LEU A 139 -9.77 -5.79 -7.97
N VAL A 140 -9.88 -5.57 -9.27
CA VAL A 140 -9.73 -4.23 -9.87
C VAL A 140 -10.79 -3.26 -9.36
N THR A 141 -12.01 -3.72 -9.05
CA THR A 141 -13.03 -2.82 -8.45
C THR A 141 -12.62 -2.32 -7.05
N GLY A 142 -11.66 -2.98 -6.38
CA GLY A 142 -11.06 -2.50 -5.14
C GLY A 142 -10.36 -1.14 -5.25
N ILE A 143 -10.05 -0.67 -6.48
CA ILE A 143 -9.53 0.69 -6.74
C ILE A 143 -10.48 1.77 -6.17
N ALA A 144 -11.76 1.47 -5.98
CA ALA A 144 -12.71 2.38 -5.31
C ALA A 144 -12.25 2.81 -3.90
N GLY A 145 -11.35 2.04 -3.25
CA GLY A 145 -10.70 2.45 -2.01
C GLY A 145 -9.98 3.80 -2.11
N GLY A 146 -9.42 4.11 -3.30
CA GLY A 146 -8.76 5.39 -3.58
C GLY A 146 -9.65 6.62 -3.50
N ALA A 147 -10.96 6.45 -3.62
CA ALA A 147 -11.93 7.52 -3.37
C ALA A 147 -12.44 7.51 -1.91
N ILE A 148 -12.72 6.32 -1.38
CA ILE A 148 -13.41 6.16 -0.09
C ILE A 148 -12.47 6.44 1.09
N ILE A 149 -11.24 5.92 1.09
CA ILE A 149 -10.30 6.07 2.21
C ILE A 149 -9.88 7.54 2.41
N PRO A 150 -9.48 8.31 1.36
CA PRO A 150 -9.19 9.73 1.53
C PRO A 150 -10.38 10.54 2.04
N LEU A 151 -11.60 10.19 1.63
CA LEU A 151 -12.83 10.81 2.12
C LEU A 151 -13.03 10.54 3.62
N ILE A 152 -12.80 9.31 4.08
CA ILE A 152 -12.85 8.96 5.51
C ILE A 152 -11.80 9.75 6.28
N VAL A 153 -10.56 9.81 5.78
CA VAL A 153 -9.46 10.58 6.40
C VAL A 153 -9.85 12.06 6.52
N GLY A 154 -10.39 12.65 5.44
CA GLY A 154 -10.85 14.04 5.46
C GLY A 154 -11.99 14.27 6.45
N SER A 155 -13.02 13.44 6.41
CA SER A 155 -14.16 13.56 7.32
C SER A 155 -13.76 13.42 8.80
N LEU A 156 -12.86 12.50 9.11
CA LEU A 156 -12.28 12.40 10.46
C LEU A 156 -11.40 13.60 10.79
N GLY A 157 -10.68 14.12 9.79
CA GLY A 157 -9.87 15.31 9.90
C GLY A 157 -10.66 16.57 10.23
N ASP A 158 -11.82 16.75 9.62
CA ASP A 158 -12.72 17.88 9.85
C ASP A 158 -13.28 17.88 11.30
N VAL A 159 -13.54 16.71 11.86
CA VAL A 159 -14.14 16.58 13.20
C VAL A 159 -13.08 16.56 14.31
N PHE A 160 -12.00 15.82 14.13
CA PHE A 160 -11.02 15.50 15.16
C PHE A 160 -9.60 16.05 14.89
N GLY A 161 -9.44 16.75 13.77
CA GLY A 161 -8.14 17.21 13.27
C GLY A 161 -7.47 16.19 12.32
N LEU A 162 -6.76 16.70 11.32
CA LEU A 162 -6.20 15.89 10.22
C LEU A 162 -5.22 14.80 10.69
N ARG A 163 -4.50 15.03 11.80
CA ARG A 163 -3.63 13.99 12.38
C ARG A 163 -4.41 12.76 12.78
N VAL A 164 -5.58 12.92 13.42
CA VAL A 164 -6.45 11.81 13.80
C VAL A 164 -7.01 11.13 12.56
N GLY A 165 -7.44 11.91 11.55
CA GLY A 165 -7.86 11.35 10.27
C GLY A 165 -6.79 10.47 9.63
N MET A 166 -5.53 10.92 9.62
CA MET A 166 -4.42 10.15 9.04
C MET A 166 -4.00 8.94 9.90
N ILE A 167 -4.28 8.92 11.21
CA ILE A 167 -4.09 7.73 12.05
C ILE A 167 -4.93 6.55 11.55
N PHE A 168 -6.08 6.79 10.93
CA PHE A 168 -6.90 5.75 10.30
C PHE A 168 -6.10 4.92 9.28
N LEU A 169 -5.09 5.49 8.64
CA LEU A 169 -4.22 4.79 7.68
C LEU A 169 -3.39 3.67 8.34
N PHE A 170 -3.16 3.71 9.65
CA PHE A 170 -2.52 2.57 10.35
C PHE A 170 -3.40 1.31 10.31
N LEU A 171 -4.72 1.47 10.37
CA LEU A 171 -5.65 0.35 10.27
C LEU A 171 -5.60 -0.28 8.88
N THR A 172 -5.57 0.53 7.83
CA THR A 172 -5.51 0.05 6.44
C THR A 172 -4.15 -0.58 6.11
N TYR A 173 -3.03 0.01 6.55
CA TYR A 173 -1.71 -0.62 6.41
C TYR A 173 -1.59 -1.88 7.30
N GLY A 174 -2.16 -1.88 8.49
CA GLY A 174 -2.23 -3.07 9.34
C GLY A 174 -2.96 -4.23 8.66
N TYR A 175 -4.04 -3.92 7.92
CA TYR A 175 -4.71 -4.92 7.11
C TYR A 175 -3.82 -5.45 5.99
N ILE A 176 -3.10 -4.58 5.26
CA ILE A 176 -2.14 -4.99 4.21
C ILE A 176 -1.03 -5.86 4.82
N LEU A 177 -0.50 -5.48 5.97
CA LEU A 177 0.50 -6.26 6.69
C LEU A 177 -0.03 -7.67 7.01
N SER A 178 -1.28 -7.80 7.43
CA SER A 178 -1.90 -9.08 7.76
C SER A 178 -1.93 -10.04 6.55
N ILE A 179 -2.03 -9.53 5.32
CA ILE A 179 -2.01 -10.35 4.09
C ILE A 179 -0.72 -11.16 4.01
N GLY A 180 0.42 -10.56 4.38
CA GLY A 180 1.70 -11.26 4.39
C GLY A 180 1.73 -12.50 5.30
N PHE A 181 0.88 -12.57 6.32
CA PHE A 181 0.82 -13.69 7.26
C PHE A 181 -0.21 -14.77 6.85
N TRP A 182 -1.40 -14.38 6.41
CA TRP A 182 -2.46 -15.35 6.11
C TRP A 182 -2.54 -15.75 4.63
N ALA A 183 -1.95 -14.99 3.70
CA ALA A 183 -1.96 -15.35 2.30
C ALA A 183 -1.16 -16.63 2.06
N ASN A 184 -1.81 -17.68 1.58
CA ASN A 184 -1.19 -18.95 1.22
C ASN A 184 -1.38 -19.18 -0.28
N PRO A 185 -0.45 -18.71 -1.13
CA PRO A 185 -0.49 -18.96 -2.55
C PRO A 185 -0.23 -20.45 -2.84
N ILE A 186 -0.95 -21.02 -3.80
CA ILE A 186 -0.75 -22.40 -4.27
C ILE A 186 0.56 -22.48 -5.05
N PHE A 187 0.90 -21.39 -5.77
CA PHE A 187 2.15 -21.26 -6.51
C PHE A 187 2.98 -20.13 -5.90
N THR A 188 4.19 -20.46 -5.43
CA THR A 188 5.16 -19.45 -4.98
C THR A 188 5.93 -18.90 -6.18
N ASN A 189 6.34 -17.62 -6.11
CA ASN A 189 7.21 -17.06 -7.13
C ASN A 189 8.57 -17.79 -7.10
N LYS A 190 9.11 -18.10 -8.29
CA LYS A 190 10.46 -18.66 -8.41
C LYS A 190 11.46 -17.56 -8.07
N THR A 191 12.16 -17.73 -6.97
CA THR A 191 13.33 -16.91 -6.61
C THR A 191 14.60 -17.49 -7.24
N ILE A 192 15.54 -16.62 -7.60
CA ILE A 192 16.86 -17.06 -8.05
C ILE A 192 17.64 -17.52 -6.83
N GLU A 193 17.92 -18.81 -6.73
CA GLU A 193 18.82 -19.36 -5.72
C GLU A 193 20.27 -19.05 -6.14
N PHE A 194 20.88 -18.10 -5.46
CA PHE A 194 22.33 -17.87 -5.58
C PHE A 194 23.04 -18.96 -4.76
N GLY A 195 23.44 -20.05 -5.41
CA GLY A 195 24.37 -20.98 -4.79
C GLY A 195 23.99 -22.45 -4.68
N SER A 196 22.98 -22.97 -5.38
CA SER A 196 22.88 -24.42 -5.57
C SER A 196 23.86 -24.82 -6.67
N LYS A 197 25.09 -25.24 -6.29
CA LYS A 197 25.92 -26.08 -7.16
C LYS A 197 25.24 -27.44 -7.18
N ASP A 198 24.74 -27.81 -8.35
CA ASP A 198 24.38 -29.19 -8.63
C ASP A 198 25.61 -30.07 -8.36
N ASN A 199 25.48 -30.96 -7.39
CA ASN A 199 26.30 -32.15 -7.23
C ASN A 199 25.50 -33.38 -7.66
#